data_a4ac6da4ebf88cc0d628f25cc6633d26
#
_entry.id   a4ac6da4ebf88cc0d628f25cc6633d26
#
_cell.length_a   1.000
_cell.length_b   1.000
_cell.length_c   1.000
_cell.angle_alpha   90.00
_cell.angle_beta   90.00
_cell.angle_gamma   90.00
#
_symmetry.space_group_name_H-M   'P 1'
#
loop_
_entity.id
_entity.type
_entity.pdbx_description
1 polymer ?
#
loop_
_entity_poly.entity_id
_entity_poly.type
_entity_poly.pdbx_seq_one_letter_code
_entity_poly.pdbx_strand_id
1 'polypeptide(L)'
;LLLKSGMNFVGNIEANDLPYDKAEVVICDGFVGNIVMKLTEGFGEALGDYIREKMGNSLSNAELESLISDIYEISNVAEMHGGGPLLGVNGVSIVGHGKAKSVAVCRAVNTAKKVFKSGFISVLQQELATVRKKVEK
;
A
#
# COMPACT_ATOMS: atom_id res chain seq x y z
N LEU A 1 15.04 -3.29 18.43
CA LEU A 1 14.11 -2.16 18.65
C LEU A 1 12.66 -2.62 18.71
N LEU A 2 12.13 -3.26 17.66
CA LEU A 2 10.71 -3.67 17.58
C LEU A 2 10.31 -4.63 18.71
N LEU A 3 11.15 -5.61 19.07
CA LEU A 3 10.91 -6.52 20.20
C LEU A 3 10.76 -5.80 21.54
N LYS A 4 11.38 -4.63 21.72
CA LYS A 4 11.34 -3.82 22.95
C LYS A 4 10.24 -2.74 22.93
N SER A 5 9.59 -2.51 21.80
CA SER A 5 8.61 -1.43 21.65
C SER A 5 7.25 -1.72 22.28
N GLY A 6 6.96 -3.01 22.57
CA GLY A 6 5.64 -3.48 23.01
C GLY A 6 4.63 -3.64 21.89
N MET A 7 5.04 -3.47 20.61
CA MET A 7 4.23 -3.79 19.45
C MET A 7 4.15 -5.30 19.23
N ASN A 8 3.11 -5.77 18.55
CA ASN A 8 2.97 -7.16 18.14
C ASN A 8 3.94 -7.48 16.99
N PHE A 9 5.22 -7.65 17.33
CA PHE A 9 6.25 -7.95 16.35
C PHE A 9 6.27 -9.45 16.05
N VAL A 10 5.89 -9.82 14.83
CA VAL A 10 5.79 -11.22 14.37
C VAL A 10 7.11 -11.81 13.85
N GLY A 11 8.16 -11.02 13.78
CA GLY A 11 9.47 -11.46 13.27
C GLY A 11 9.82 -10.86 11.92
N ASN A 12 10.90 -11.37 11.33
CA ASN A 12 11.28 -11.01 9.97
C ASN A 12 10.48 -11.85 8.97
N ILE A 13 10.19 -11.26 7.84
CA ILE A 13 9.53 -11.93 6.71
C ILE A 13 10.43 -11.85 5.46
N GLU A 14 10.24 -12.74 4.54
CA GLU A 14 10.88 -12.72 3.23
C GLU A 14 9.95 -12.06 2.18
N ALA A 15 10.52 -11.61 1.06
CA ALA A 15 9.73 -10.92 0.03
C ALA A 15 8.62 -11.80 -0.58
N ASN A 16 8.82 -13.10 -0.63
CA ASN A 16 7.82 -14.07 -1.07
C ASN A 16 6.66 -14.27 -0.07
N ASP A 17 6.79 -13.77 1.16
CA ASP A 17 5.73 -13.83 2.17
C ASP A 17 4.71 -12.69 2.02
N LEU A 18 5.08 -11.61 1.31
CA LEU A 18 4.24 -10.43 1.16
C LEU A 18 2.81 -10.70 0.66
N PRO A 19 2.60 -11.63 -0.32
CA PRO A 19 1.24 -11.92 -0.81
C PRO A 19 0.41 -12.82 0.12
N TYR A 20 0.95 -13.29 1.24
CA TYR A 20 0.33 -14.34 2.08
C TYR A 20 -0.10 -13.90 3.48
N ASP A 21 -0.33 -12.60 3.68
CA ASP A 21 -0.86 -12.04 4.94
C ASP A 21 -0.11 -12.46 6.22
N LYS A 22 1.19 -12.74 6.12
CA LYS A 22 2.01 -13.09 7.30
C LYS A 22 2.19 -11.95 8.29
N ALA A 23 1.98 -10.73 7.85
CA ALA A 23 2.01 -9.53 8.68
C ALA A 23 1.07 -8.45 8.11
N GLU A 24 0.35 -7.76 8.96
CA GLU A 24 -0.54 -6.65 8.58
C GLU A 24 0.25 -5.39 8.16
N VAL A 25 1.46 -5.22 8.72
CA VAL A 25 2.36 -4.10 8.42
C VAL A 25 3.77 -4.62 8.26
N VAL A 26 4.40 -4.28 7.16
CA VAL A 26 5.79 -4.62 6.85
C VAL A 26 6.63 -3.36 6.83
N ILE A 27 7.68 -3.35 7.63
CA ILE A 27 8.63 -2.23 7.70
C ILE A 27 9.90 -2.61 6.94
N CYS A 28 10.29 -1.80 5.98
CA CYS A 28 11.51 -1.97 5.22
C CYS A 28 12.17 -0.61 4.93
N ASP A 29 13.35 -0.64 4.35
CA ASP A 29 13.99 0.54 3.77
C ASP A 29 13.15 1.11 2.62
N GLY A 30 13.11 2.44 2.50
CA GLY A 30 12.28 3.11 1.50
C GLY A 30 12.66 2.80 0.05
N PHE A 31 13.95 2.53 -0.21
CA PHE A 31 14.40 2.10 -1.53
C PHE A 31 13.90 0.69 -1.86
N VAL A 32 14.04 -0.25 -0.91
CA VAL A 32 13.51 -1.61 -1.04
C VAL A 32 12.00 -1.59 -1.22
N GLY A 33 11.29 -0.83 -0.40
CA GLY A 33 9.83 -0.68 -0.52
C GLY A 33 9.39 -0.16 -1.87
N ASN A 34 10.09 0.84 -2.40
CA ASN A 34 9.81 1.37 -3.73
C ASN A 34 10.09 0.36 -4.85
N ILE A 35 11.15 -0.44 -4.73
CA ILE A 35 11.43 -1.53 -5.69
C ILE A 35 10.29 -2.55 -5.67
N VAL A 36 9.89 -3.02 -4.49
CA VAL A 36 8.80 -4.00 -4.34
C VAL A 36 7.52 -3.46 -4.98
N MET A 37 7.11 -2.24 -4.66
CA MET A 37 5.91 -1.63 -5.22
C MET A 37 5.98 -1.53 -6.75
N LYS A 38 7.08 -1.01 -7.29
CA LYS A 38 7.25 -0.85 -8.74
C LYS A 38 7.35 -2.17 -9.49
N LEU A 39 7.96 -3.17 -8.89
CA LEU A 39 8.02 -4.52 -9.46
C LEU A 39 6.63 -5.15 -9.51
N THR A 40 5.86 -5.03 -8.43
CA THR A 40 4.49 -5.59 -8.35
C THR A 40 3.56 -4.88 -9.35
N GLU A 41 3.61 -3.56 -9.45
CA GLU A 41 2.88 -2.77 -10.44
C GLU A 41 3.21 -3.23 -11.87
N GLY A 42 4.50 -3.26 -12.22
CA GLY A 42 4.95 -3.63 -13.57
C GLY A 42 4.66 -5.09 -13.90
N PHE A 43 4.74 -5.99 -12.93
CA PHE A 43 4.38 -7.39 -13.12
C PHE A 43 2.88 -7.56 -13.35
N GLY A 44 2.05 -6.83 -12.62
CA GLY A 44 0.59 -6.84 -12.83
C GLY A 44 0.20 -6.34 -14.23
N GLU A 45 0.83 -5.25 -14.72
CA GLU A 45 0.63 -4.76 -16.08
C GLU A 45 1.04 -5.82 -17.12
N ALA A 46 2.23 -6.39 -17.00
CA ALA A 46 2.74 -7.41 -17.93
C ALA A 46 1.88 -8.68 -17.93
N LEU A 47 1.38 -9.10 -16.77
CA LEU A 47 0.48 -10.25 -16.66
C LEU A 47 -0.88 -9.96 -17.30
N GLY A 48 -1.41 -8.77 -17.13
CA GLY A 48 -2.65 -8.34 -17.77
C GLY A 48 -2.52 -8.37 -19.31
N ASP A 49 -1.42 -7.86 -19.86
CA ASP A 49 -1.16 -7.89 -21.30
C ASP A 49 -0.97 -9.32 -21.83
N TYR A 50 -0.26 -10.16 -21.08
CA TYR A 50 -0.11 -11.58 -21.42
C TYR A 50 -1.46 -12.31 -21.48
N ILE A 51 -2.34 -12.05 -20.51
CA ILE A 51 -3.68 -12.65 -20.48
C ILE A 51 -4.52 -12.16 -21.65
N ARG A 52 -4.47 -10.88 -22.00
CA ARG A 52 -5.16 -10.35 -23.20
C ARG A 52 -4.71 -11.06 -24.47
N GLU A 53 -3.40 -11.24 -24.63
CA GLU A 53 -2.83 -11.91 -25.80
C GLU A 53 -3.25 -13.40 -25.88
N LYS A 54 -3.22 -14.11 -24.76
CA LYS A 54 -3.44 -15.57 -24.74
C LYS A 54 -4.91 -15.96 -24.67
N MET A 55 -5.72 -15.19 -23.98
CA MET A 55 -7.12 -15.55 -23.68
C MET A 55 -8.16 -14.66 -24.36
N GLY A 56 -7.74 -13.62 -25.08
CA GLY A 56 -8.65 -12.69 -25.76
C GLY A 56 -9.61 -13.32 -26.78
N ASN A 57 -9.25 -14.50 -27.31
CA ASN A 57 -10.14 -15.27 -28.22
C ASN A 57 -10.97 -16.36 -27.49
N SER A 58 -10.71 -16.60 -26.21
CA SER A 58 -11.30 -17.69 -25.42
C SER A 58 -12.34 -17.21 -24.40
N LEU A 59 -12.24 -15.94 -24.00
CA LEU A 59 -13.13 -15.29 -23.05
C LEU A 59 -13.92 -14.18 -23.73
N SER A 60 -15.10 -13.88 -23.20
CA SER A 60 -15.80 -12.65 -23.59
C SER A 60 -15.00 -11.42 -23.12
N ASN A 61 -15.15 -10.30 -23.79
CA ASN A 61 -14.48 -9.05 -23.39
C ASN A 61 -14.79 -8.67 -21.92
N ALA A 62 -16.00 -8.93 -21.43
CA ALA A 62 -16.39 -8.62 -20.07
C ALA A 62 -15.66 -9.49 -19.04
N GLU A 63 -15.54 -10.80 -19.30
CA GLU A 63 -14.79 -11.71 -18.43
C GLU A 63 -13.31 -11.39 -18.42
N LEU A 64 -12.75 -11.09 -19.59
CA LEU A 64 -11.34 -10.72 -19.75
C LEU A 64 -11.00 -9.44 -18.97
N GLU A 65 -11.79 -8.38 -19.13
CA GLU A 65 -11.55 -7.12 -18.45
C GLU A 65 -11.80 -7.23 -16.92
N SER A 66 -12.76 -8.07 -16.50
CA SER A 66 -12.94 -8.36 -15.07
C SER A 66 -11.70 -9.01 -14.47
N LEU A 67 -11.18 -10.07 -15.10
CA LEU A 67 -9.98 -10.77 -14.64
C LEU A 67 -8.76 -9.83 -14.58
N ILE A 68 -8.57 -9.01 -15.59
CA ILE A 68 -7.48 -8.04 -15.63
C ILE A 68 -7.65 -6.97 -14.54
N SER A 69 -8.88 -6.53 -14.29
CA SER A 69 -9.17 -5.58 -13.20
C SER A 69 -8.80 -6.17 -11.83
N ASP A 70 -9.13 -7.45 -11.58
CA ASP A 70 -8.79 -8.13 -10.33
C ASP A 70 -7.27 -8.21 -10.14
N ILE A 71 -6.51 -8.54 -11.19
CA ILE A 71 -5.05 -8.55 -11.16
C ILE A 71 -4.50 -7.14 -10.86
N TYR A 72 -5.08 -6.12 -11.48
CA TYR A 72 -4.70 -4.74 -11.26
C TYR A 72 -4.97 -4.29 -9.82
N GLU A 73 -6.10 -4.70 -9.24
CA GLU A 73 -6.43 -4.40 -7.84
C GLU A 73 -5.42 -5.00 -6.86
N ILE A 74 -4.99 -6.23 -7.10
CA ILE A 74 -4.01 -6.93 -6.25
C ILE A 74 -2.61 -6.34 -6.42
N SER A 75 -2.22 -5.97 -7.64
CA SER A 75 -0.85 -5.55 -7.95
C SER A 75 -0.60 -4.05 -7.77
N ASN A 76 -1.65 -3.21 -7.77
CA ASN A 76 -1.54 -1.74 -7.76
C ASN A 76 -2.24 -1.09 -6.57
N VAL A 77 -1.90 -1.55 -5.38
CA VAL A 77 -2.52 -1.14 -4.10
C VAL A 77 -2.45 0.37 -3.87
N ALA A 78 -1.35 1.01 -4.28
CA ALA A 78 -1.17 2.46 -4.10
C ALA A 78 -2.20 3.27 -4.91
N GLU A 79 -2.50 2.87 -6.15
CA GLU A 79 -3.50 3.54 -6.99
C GLU A 79 -4.92 3.25 -6.52
N MET A 80 -5.18 2.03 -6.04
CA MET A 80 -6.48 1.64 -5.49
C MET A 80 -6.89 2.49 -4.28
N HIS A 81 -5.95 2.90 -3.45
CA HIS A 81 -6.19 3.78 -2.30
C HIS A 81 -6.02 5.27 -2.60
N GLY A 82 -5.58 5.63 -3.82
CA GLY A 82 -5.31 7.01 -4.23
C GLY A 82 -4.02 7.58 -3.63
N GLY A 83 -3.20 6.75 -3.00
CA GLY A 83 -1.95 7.12 -2.34
C GLY A 83 -1.95 6.83 -0.84
N GLY A 84 -0.82 7.12 -0.21
CA GLY A 84 -0.58 6.90 1.22
C GLY A 84 -0.36 8.21 2.01
N PRO A 85 -0.62 8.22 3.33
CA PRO A 85 -0.32 9.37 4.16
C PRO A 85 1.19 9.56 4.30
N LEU A 86 1.65 10.81 4.13
CA LEU A 86 3.02 11.21 4.43
C LEU A 86 3.15 11.37 5.95
N LEU A 87 3.98 10.51 6.55
CA LEU A 87 4.25 10.53 7.98
C LEU A 87 5.38 11.52 8.31
N GLY A 88 5.43 11.98 9.58
CA GLY A 88 6.47 12.90 10.07
C GLY A 88 6.15 14.38 9.81
N VAL A 89 4.98 14.71 9.28
CA VAL A 89 4.50 16.09 9.09
C VAL A 89 3.38 16.41 10.08
N ASN A 90 3.24 17.68 10.44
CA ASN A 90 2.19 18.12 11.35
C ASN A 90 0.91 18.47 10.59
N GLY A 91 0.30 17.46 9.99
CA GLY A 91 -0.93 17.60 9.22
C GLY A 91 -1.20 16.40 8.35
N VAL A 92 -2.36 16.41 7.67
CA VAL A 92 -2.72 15.37 6.72
C VAL A 92 -2.17 15.74 5.34
N SER A 93 -1.24 14.93 4.86
CA SER A 93 -0.71 15.01 3.48
C SER A 93 -0.78 13.62 2.86
N ILE A 94 -1.33 13.51 1.67
CA ILE A 94 -1.42 12.26 0.92
C ILE A 94 -0.51 12.32 -0.29
N VAL A 95 0.37 11.36 -0.42
CA VAL A 95 1.26 11.19 -1.57
C VAL A 95 0.57 10.26 -2.56
N GLY A 96 0.18 10.80 -3.70
CA GLY A 96 -0.40 10.06 -4.81
C GLY A 96 0.64 9.65 -5.85
N HIS A 97 0.24 8.79 -6.78
CA HIS A 97 1.09 8.36 -7.89
C HIS A 97 1.19 9.46 -8.97
N GLY A 98 2.36 9.64 -9.59
CA GLY A 98 2.58 10.66 -10.62
C GLY A 98 1.71 10.49 -11.89
N LYS A 99 1.23 9.29 -12.17
CA LYS A 99 0.29 8.98 -13.27
C LYS A 99 -1.19 9.00 -12.84
N ALA A 100 -1.50 9.49 -11.62
CA ALA A 100 -2.85 9.48 -11.06
C ALA A 100 -3.85 10.19 -11.95
N LYS A 101 -4.95 9.50 -12.30
CA LYS A 101 -6.09 10.05 -13.03
C LYS A 101 -7.14 10.59 -12.04
N SER A 102 -8.20 11.21 -12.55
CA SER A 102 -9.26 11.84 -11.75
C SER A 102 -9.83 10.93 -10.64
N VAL A 103 -10.04 9.65 -10.93
CA VAL A 103 -10.52 8.66 -9.95
C VAL A 103 -9.54 8.48 -8.79
N ALA A 104 -8.24 8.36 -9.07
CA ALA A 104 -7.21 8.23 -8.05
C ALA A 104 -7.11 9.50 -7.20
N VAL A 105 -7.25 10.68 -7.79
CA VAL A 105 -7.31 11.97 -7.06
C VAL A 105 -8.52 12.01 -6.11
N CYS A 106 -9.70 11.60 -6.57
CA CYS A 106 -10.89 11.49 -5.71
C CYS A 106 -10.67 10.51 -4.54
N ARG A 107 -10.03 9.38 -4.81
CA ARG A 107 -9.65 8.40 -3.77
C ARG A 107 -8.67 9.02 -2.75
N ALA A 108 -7.65 9.75 -3.21
CA ALA A 108 -6.69 10.45 -2.35
C ALA A 108 -7.38 11.46 -1.43
N VAL A 109 -8.34 12.25 -1.95
CA VAL A 109 -9.14 13.19 -1.15
C VAL A 109 -9.98 12.43 -0.10
N ASN A 110 -10.58 11.32 -0.46
CA ASN A 110 -11.33 10.50 0.49
C ASN A 110 -10.43 9.88 1.56
N THR A 111 -9.23 9.45 1.20
CA THR A 111 -8.21 8.95 2.14
C THR A 111 -7.79 10.08 3.10
N ALA A 112 -7.51 11.27 2.61
CA ALA A 112 -7.21 12.44 3.44
C ALA A 112 -8.34 12.75 4.43
N LYS A 113 -9.59 12.71 3.97
CA LYS A 113 -10.78 12.92 4.81
C LYS A 113 -10.92 11.84 5.90
N LYS A 114 -10.64 10.56 5.59
CA LYS A 114 -10.65 9.47 6.56
C LYS A 114 -9.56 9.67 7.62
N VAL A 115 -8.32 9.96 7.20
CA VAL A 115 -7.17 10.23 8.08
C VAL A 115 -7.45 11.41 9.03
N PHE A 116 -8.02 12.48 8.50
CA PHE A 116 -8.40 13.65 9.30
C PHE A 116 -9.48 13.32 10.33
N LYS A 117 -10.58 12.68 9.89
CA LYS A 117 -11.73 12.35 10.75
C LYS A 117 -11.41 11.32 11.83
N SER A 118 -10.49 10.40 11.58
CA SER A 118 -10.06 9.39 12.56
C SER A 118 -9.17 9.95 13.68
N GLY A 119 -8.73 11.21 13.57
CA GLY A 119 -7.76 11.77 14.51
C GLY A 119 -6.37 11.11 14.43
N PHE A 120 -6.07 10.43 13.33
CA PHE A 120 -4.87 9.61 13.14
C PHE A 120 -3.59 10.31 13.56
N ILE A 121 -3.40 11.59 13.20
CA ILE A 121 -2.19 12.34 13.52
C ILE A 121 -2.01 12.49 15.04
N SER A 122 -3.08 12.81 15.76
CA SER A 122 -3.04 12.97 17.21
C SER A 122 -2.75 11.66 17.93
N VAL A 123 -3.36 10.57 17.48
CA VAL A 123 -3.12 9.23 18.01
C VAL A 123 -1.67 8.82 17.75
N LEU A 124 -1.18 9.01 16.53
CA LEU A 124 0.21 8.70 16.17
C LEU A 124 1.23 9.46 17.04
N GLN A 125 1.00 10.76 17.28
CA GLN A 125 1.87 11.57 18.14
C GLN A 125 1.90 11.05 19.58
N GLN A 126 0.75 10.67 20.14
CA GLN A 126 0.65 10.12 21.50
C GLN A 126 1.36 8.77 21.62
N GLU A 127 1.14 7.86 20.66
CA GLU A 127 1.79 6.55 20.64
C GLU A 127 3.31 6.67 20.47
N LEU A 128 3.79 7.52 19.56
CA LEU A 128 5.21 7.77 19.38
C LEU A 128 5.87 8.32 20.65
N ALA A 129 5.20 9.24 21.36
CA ALA A 129 5.72 9.75 22.64
C ALA A 129 5.82 8.65 23.71
N THR A 130 4.88 7.70 23.71
CA THR A 130 4.86 6.55 24.60
C THR A 130 5.99 5.55 24.29
N VAL A 131 6.17 5.24 23.00
CA VAL A 131 7.24 4.32 22.54
C VAL A 131 8.62 4.91 22.82
N ARG A 132 8.84 6.21 22.56
CA ARG A 132 10.13 6.88 22.88
C ARG A 132 10.52 6.70 24.34
N LYS A 133 9.60 6.91 25.28
CA LYS A 133 9.86 6.73 26.72
C LYS A 133 10.23 5.29 27.09
N LYS A 134 9.80 4.29 26.32
CA LYS A 134 10.13 2.87 26.55
C LYS A 134 11.49 2.48 25.97
N VAL A 135 11.91 3.11 24.89
CA VAL A 135 13.16 2.77 24.17
C VAL A 135 14.35 3.50 24.75
N GLU A 136 14.16 4.66 25.38
CA GLU A 136 15.20 5.47 26.06
C GLU A 136 15.56 4.95 27.47
N LYS A 137 14.83 3.94 27.98
CA LYS A 137 15.15 3.19 29.22
C LYS A 137 15.86 1.88 28.89
#